data_d24e022ec101ba31f47e7a4fe8d0965c
#
_entry.id   d24e022ec101ba31f47e7a4fe8d0965c
#
_cell.length_a   1.000
_cell.length_b   1.000
_cell.length_c   1.000
_cell.angle_alpha   90.00
_cell.angle_beta   90.00
_cell.angle_gamma   90.00
#
_symmetry.space_group_name_H-M   'P 1'
#
loop_
_entity.id
_entity.type
_entity.pdbx_description
1 polymer ?
#
loop_
_entity_poly.entity_id
_entity_poly.type
_entity_poly.pdbx_seq_one_letter_code
_entity_poly.pdbx_strand_id
1 'polypeptide(L)'
;MTDHTRVDLSQHHEVIARRTRLLSTLRPPGTPWQFCHTAGRLQDTLPDDYPKCRHGAGRRKLLRDLKELNNEDFYFIEIDKRSQQDVRYRRAANPITEDSLIAEAEFSRIRQKLIVAASRQQLGAELQQIIYADDMGLVDRGMMDFVPDHLQLKEVALSEEILDGVLQALFARCRLKAEYRKRNGTMSGGELHPQAFVQRGPIPYLLAVKQGEGNLIKHFPLHRMTSVALLSDKQAIQVEDFDLQAHIGAGFVDFSQGEQGKVSFKARGYIIDILGHCPLSDDQQITTDLTDDSFDAVVSATVPLTGAFYRWLLAAGSNVEVLEPLELRQRFQAEMQKCADIYSNTLIGPG
;
A
#
# COMPACT_ATOMS: atom_id res chain seq x y z
N MET A 1 -21.05 4.86 -17.47
CA MET A 1 -21.94 3.90 -16.81
C MET A 1 -21.04 3.14 -15.84
N THR A 2 -21.10 3.20 -14.57
CA THR A 2 -22.04 3.71 -13.57
C THR A 2 -21.22 4.06 -12.34
N ASP A 3 -21.43 5.28 -11.90
CA ASP A 3 -20.92 5.85 -10.65
C ASP A 3 -21.68 5.20 -9.46
N HIS A 4 -21.09 4.19 -8.83
CA HIS A 4 -21.59 3.61 -7.57
C HIS A 4 -20.43 3.08 -6.75
N THR A 5 -19.81 3.95 -5.95
CA THR A 5 -19.24 3.64 -4.62
C THR A 5 -18.43 4.80 -4.05
N ARG A 6 -19.00 6.00 -3.97
CA ARG A 6 -18.69 6.89 -2.87
C ARG A 6 -19.66 6.52 -1.75
N VAL A 7 -19.28 5.60 -0.88
CA VAL A 7 -19.92 5.48 0.44
C VAL A 7 -19.70 6.81 1.11
N ASP A 8 -20.78 7.53 1.34
CA ASP A 8 -20.77 8.85 1.98
C ASP A 8 -20.32 8.66 3.42
N LEU A 9 -19.05 8.96 3.70
CA LEU A 9 -18.43 8.86 5.03
C LEU A 9 -19.21 9.66 6.07
N SER A 10 -19.92 10.73 5.67
CA SER A 10 -20.76 11.54 6.55
C SER A 10 -21.96 10.73 7.06
N GLN A 11 -22.59 9.92 6.22
CA GLN A 11 -23.73 9.07 6.63
C GLN A 11 -23.29 7.96 7.59
N HIS A 12 -22.09 7.44 7.44
CA HIS A 12 -21.57 6.39 8.31
C HIS A 12 -21.28 6.92 9.72
N HIS A 13 -20.63 8.07 9.85
CA HIS A 13 -20.40 8.75 11.12
C HIS A 13 -21.72 9.11 11.83
N GLU A 14 -22.73 9.53 11.08
CA GLU A 14 -24.04 9.85 11.65
C GLU A 14 -24.73 8.59 12.21
N VAL A 15 -24.60 7.44 11.53
CA VAL A 15 -25.13 6.17 12.03
C VAL A 15 -24.47 5.74 13.33
N ILE A 16 -23.14 5.83 13.41
CA ILE A 16 -22.37 5.49 14.61
C ILE A 16 -22.75 6.41 15.77
N ALA A 17 -22.72 7.71 15.58
CA ALA A 17 -23.07 8.70 16.60
C ALA A 17 -24.50 8.47 17.15
N ARG A 18 -25.44 8.12 16.27
CA ARG A 18 -26.81 7.78 16.67
C ARG A 18 -26.89 6.51 17.49
N ARG A 19 -26.21 5.44 17.08
CA ARG A 19 -26.15 4.18 17.82
C ARG A 19 -25.47 4.34 19.18
N THR A 20 -24.44 5.15 19.27
CA THR A 20 -23.78 5.49 20.55
C THR A 20 -24.74 6.22 21.49
N ARG A 21 -25.50 7.22 21.01
CA ARG A 21 -26.53 7.88 21.81
C ARG A 21 -27.62 6.90 22.27
N LEU A 22 -28.00 5.97 21.43
CA LEU A 22 -28.95 4.92 21.78
C LEU A 22 -28.40 4.01 22.90
N LEU A 23 -27.16 3.56 22.81
CA LEU A 23 -26.52 2.77 23.85
C LEU A 23 -26.40 3.51 25.18
N SER A 24 -26.01 4.77 25.16
CA SER A 24 -25.92 5.60 26.38
C SER A 24 -27.24 5.81 27.08
N THR A 25 -28.35 5.77 26.33
CA THR A 25 -29.72 5.90 26.86
C THR A 25 -30.22 4.60 27.52
N LEU A 26 -29.66 3.43 27.13
CA LEU A 26 -30.06 2.15 27.68
C LEU A 26 -29.62 1.97 29.14
N ARG A 27 -30.42 1.29 29.95
CA ARG A 27 -30.07 0.96 31.33
C ARG A 27 -28.86 0.02 31.39
N PRO A 28 -28.04 0.12 32.48
CA PRO A 28 -26.88 -0.73 32.65
C PRO A 28 -27.22 -2.22 32.77
N PRO A 29 -26.24 -3.11 32.56
CA PRO A 29 -26.40 -4.55 32.76
C PRO A 29 -26.93 -4.85 34.15
N GLY A 30 -27.68 -5.94 34.30
CA GLY A 30 -28.23 -6.34 35.59
C GLY A 30 -29.45 -5.53 36.05
N THR A 31 -29.81 -4.42 35.41
CA THR A 31 -31.03 -3.69 35.74
C THR A 31 -32.25 -4.60 35.58
N PRO A 32 -33.15 -4.70 36.58
CA PRO A 32 -34.36 -5.51 36.47
C PRO A 32 -35.21 -5.06 35.25
N TRP A 33 -35.70 -6.02 34.47
CA TRP A 33 -36.39 -5.78 33.19
C TRP A 33 -37.56 -4.82 33.30
N GLN A 34 -38.26 -4.78 34.41
CA GLN A 34 -39.37 -3.83 34.61
C GLN A 34 -38.96 -2.36 34.54
N PHE A 35 -37.68 -2.05 34.79
CA PHE A 35 -37.14 -0.69 34.71
C PHE A 35 -36.42 -0.40 33.41
N CYS A 36 -36.28 -1.41 32.50
CA CYS A 36 -35.65 -1.25 31.22
C CYS A 36 -36.58 -0.61 30.19
N HIS A 37 -36.00 0.03 29.19
CA HIS A 37 -36.75 0.78 28.20
C HIS A 37 -37.37 -0.13 27.14
N THR A 38 -38.62 0.18 26.77
CA THR A 38 -39.23 -0.33 25.55
C THR A 38 -38.78 0.53 24.34
N ALA A 39 -38.91 0.00 23.13
CA ALA A 39 -38.62 0.76 21.94
C ALA A 39 -39.48 2.04 21.77
N GLY A 40 -40.73 2.06 22.33
CA GLY A 40 -41.54 3.26 22.38
C GLY A 40 -40.92 4.36 23.23
N ARG A 41 -40.48 3.99 24.44
CA ARG A 41 -39.83 4.93 25.37
C ARG A 41 -38.48 5.42 24.86
N LEU A 42 -37.71 4.56 24.18
CA LEU A 42 -36.45 4.99 23.52
C LEU A 42 -36.71 6.01 22.40
N GLN A 43 -37.76 5.82 21.61
CA GLN A 43 -38.16 6.77 20.60
C GLN A 43 -38.59 8.12 21.18
N ASP A 44 -39.25 8.10 22.34
CA ASP A 44 -39.63 9.33 23.06
C ASP A 44 -38.41 10.05 23.66
N THR A 45 -37.39 9.31 24.05
CA THR A 45 -36.18 9.88 24.65
C THR A 45 -35.21 10.44 23.59
N LEU A 46 -35.25 9.90 22.36
CA LEU A 46 -34.35 10.27 21.26
C LEU A 46 -35.17 10.72 20.03
N PRO A 47 -35.96 11.81 20.14
CA PRO A 47 -36.87 12.25 19.08
C PRO A 47 -36.15 12.73 17.81
N ASP A 48 -34.97 13.31 17.94
CA ASP A 48 -34.16 13.79 16.81
C ASP A 48 -33.60 12.64 15.97
N ASP A 49 -33.18 11.58 16.62
CA ASP A 49 -32.63 10.39 15.96
C ASP A 49 -33.73 9.48 15.38
N TYR A 50 -34.87 9.38 16.08
CA TYR A 50 -35.97 8.46 15.77
C TYR A 50 -37.34 9.17 15.81
N PRO A 51 -37.61 10.10 14.92
CA PRO A 51 -38.81 10.92 14.96
C PRO A 51 -40.10 10.10 14.83
N LYS A 52 -41.14 10.51 15.58
CA LYS A 52 -42.48 9.96 15.42
C LYS A 52 -43.10 10.57 14.16
N CYS A 53 -43.12 9.80 13.07
CA CYS A 53 -43.77 10.24 11.82
C CYS A 53 -44.91 9.29 11.41
N ARG A 54 -45.86 9.85 10.61
CA ARG A 54 -47.11 9.15 10.20
C ARG A 54 -46.86 7.72 9.60
N HIS A 55 -45.73 7.53 8.95
CA HIS A 55 -45.40 6.25 8.30
C HIS A 55 -44.46 5.36 9.15
N GLY A 56 -44.17 5.70 10.41
CA GLY A 56 -43.36 4.91 11.33
C GLY A 56 -41.91 4.72 10.92
N ALA A 57 -41.35 5.61 10.09
CA ALA A 57 -39.97 5.50 9.60
C ALA A 57 -38.96 5.54 10.73
N GLY A 58 -39.10 6.47 11.70
CA GLY A 58 -38.25 6.54 12.87
C GLY A 58 -38.29 5.27 13.73
N ARG A 59 -39.49 4.65 13.87
CA ARG A 59 -39.64 3.38 14.58
C ARG A 59 -38.91 2.26 13.88
N ARG A 60 -39.02 2.16 12.55
CA ARG A 60 -38.29 1.14 11.76
C ARG A 60 -36.77 1.36 11.83
N LYS A 61 -36.33 2.61 11.81
CA LYS A 61 -34.91 2.99 11.98
C LYS A 61 -34.39 2.54 13.34
N LEU A 62 -35.11 2.83 14.43
CA LEU A 62 -34.77 2.39 15.78
C LEU A 62 -34.68 0.85 15.90
N LEU A 63 -35.68 0.14 15.39
CA LEU A 63 -35.68 -1.32 15.46
C LEU A 63 -34.55 -1.96 14.65
N ARG A 64 -34.17 -1.36 13.54
CA ARG A 64 -32.99 -1.75 12.77
C ARG A 64 -31.72 -1.56 13.59
N ASP A 65 -31.52 -0.38 14.19
CA ASP A 65 -30.35 -0.10 15.01
C ASP A 65 -30.28 -1.02 16.24
N LEU A 66 -31.40 -1.28 16.91
CA LEU A 66 -31.47 -2.26 18.00
C LEU A 66 -31.16 -3.70 17.55
N LYS A 67 -31.57 -4.07 16.33
CA LYS A 67 -31.21 -5.37 15.74
C LYS A 67 -29.72 -5.49 15.49
N GLU A 68 -29.12 -4.44 14.92
CA GLU A 68 -27.68 -4.39 14.65
C GLU A 68 -26.85 -4.42 15.95
N LEU A 69 -27.30 -3.72 16.99
CA LEU A 69 -26.66 -3.75 18.32
C LEU A 69 -26.83 -5.08 19.07
N ASN A 70 -27.68 -5.95 18.59
CA ASN A 70 -27.91 -7.30 19.11
C ASN A 70 -27.51 -8.37 18.09
N ASN A 71 -26.57 -8.08 17.18
CA ASN A 71 -26.08 -9.05 16.22
C ASN A 71 -25.23 -10.13 16.91
N GLU A 72 -25.20 -11.34 16.35
CA GLU A 72 -24.43 -12.48 16.91
C GLU A 72 -22.93 -12.18 17.00
N ASP A 73 -22.42 -11.32 16.13
CA ASP A 73 -21.00 -10.89 16.13
C ASP A 73 -20.72 -9.80 17.17
N PHE A 74 -21.75 -9.04 17.65
CA PHE A 74 -21.59 -7.87 18.51
C PHE A 74 -22.76 -7.76 19.50
N TYR A 75 -22.58 -8.34 20.65
CA TYR A 75 -23.61 -8.43 21.69
C TYR A 75 -23.58 -7.20 22.61
N PHE A 76 -23.97 -6.02 22.10
CA PHE A 76 -23.99 -4.78 22.88
C PHE A 76 -25.18 -4.62 23.80
N ILE A 77 -26.30 -5.29 23.48
CA ILE A 77 -27.55 -5.17 24.22
C ILE A 77 -28.18 -6.53 24.49
N GLU A 78 -28.86 -6.61 25.62
CA GLU A 78 -29.73 -7.72 25.96
C GLU A 78 -31.20 -7.36 25.68
N ILE A 79 -31.98 -8.34 25.24
CA ILE A 79 -33.39 -8.17 24.86
C ILE A 79 -34.27 -9.12 25.67
N ASP A 80 -35.24 -8.58 26.40
CA ASP A 80 -36.28 -9.37 27.02
C ASP A 80 -37.50 -9.48 26.08
N LYS A 81 -37.75 -10.68 25.62
CA LYS A 81 -38.86 -11.02 24.72
C LYS A 81 -39.96 -11.83 25.40
N ARG A 82 -40.09 -11.76 26.76
CA ARG A 82 -41.11 -12.52 27.49
C ARG A 82 -42.55 -12.19 27.07
N SER A 83 -42.76 -11.01 26.47
CA SER A 83 -44.03 -10.64 25.86
C SER A 83 -43.78 -10.02 24.48
N GLN A 84 -44.55 -10.43 23.47
CA GLN A 84 -44.45 -9.80 22.14
C GLN A 84 -44.88 -8.33 22.13
N GLN A 85 -45.65 -7.90 23.14
CA GLN A 85 -46.12 -6.52 23.26
C GLN A 85 -45.23 -5.63 24.11
N ASP A 86 -44.35 -6.19 24.99
CA ASP A 86 -43.49 -5.47 25.92
C ASP A 86 -42.05 -5.94 25.82
N VAL A 87 -41.45 -5.77 24.63
CA VAL A 87 -40.03 -6.07 24.41
C VAL A 87 -39.19 -4.96 25.03
N ARG A 88 -38.25 -5.33 25.90
CA ARG A 88 -37.39 -4.40 26.64
C ARG A 88 -35.90 -4.62 26.33
N TYR A 89 -35.13 -3.53 26.48
CA TYR A 89 -33.74 -3.47 26.07
C TYR A 89 -32.89 -2.89 27.19
N ARG A 90 -31.71 -3.47 27.43
CA ARG A 90 -30.68 -2.94 28.31
C ARG A 90 -29.28 -3.22 27.72
N ARG A 91 -28.25 -2.57 28.24
CA ARG A 91 -26.87 -2.89 27.87
C ARG A 91 -26.49 -4.30 28.30
N ALA A 92 -25.65 -4.97 27.51
CA ALA A 92 -25.08 -6.27 27.87
C ALA A 92 -24.04 -6.14 29.02
N ALA A 93 -23.76 -7.25 29.68
CA ALA A 93 -22.87 -7.28 30.86
C ALA A 93 -21.39 -6.99 30.53
N ASN A 94 -20.97 -7.19 29.28
CA ASN A 94 -19.67 -6.74 28.77
C ASN A 94 -19.91 -5.45 28.00
N PRO A 95 -19.76 -4.27 28.65
CA PRO A 95 -19.92 -3.01 27.94
C PRO A 95 -18.75 -2.86 26.98
N ILE A 96 -19.05 -3.03 25.70
CA ILE A 96 -18.19 -2.52 24.67
C ILE A 96 -18.35 -1.00 24.75
N THR A 97 -17.27 -0.30 25.01
CA THR A 97 -17.24 1.15 25.20
C THR A 97 -17.51 1.88 23.90
N GLU A 98 -17.72 3.19 23.95
CA GLU A 98 -17.82 4.07 22.76
C GLU A 98 -16.62 3.86 21.84
N ASP A 99 -15.43 3.68 22.41
CA ASP A 99 -14.18 3.35 21.70
C ASP A 99 -14.28 2.03 20.90
N SER A 100 -15.04 1.03 21.38
CA SER A 100 -15.21 -0.23 20.67
C SER A 100 -16.16 -0.13 19.47
N LEU A 101 -17.15 0.77 19.50
CA LEU A 101 -17.99 1.02 18.31
C LEU A 101 -17.21 1.73 17.20
N ILE A 102 -16.35 2.67 17.60
CA ILE A 102 -15.44 3.35 16.67
C ILE A 102 -14.45 2.34 16.10
N ALA A 103 -13.86 1.52 16.97
CA ALA A 103 -12.92 0.47 16.57
C ALA A 103 -13.54 -0.54 15.61
N GLU A 104 -14.79 -0.96 15.85
CA GLU A 104 -15.52 -1.88 14.99
C GLU A 104 -15.83 -1.27 13.61
N ALA A 105 -16.28 -0.02 13.60
CA ALA A 105 -16.56 0.67 12.36
C ALA A 105 -15.27 0.82 11.51
N GLU A 106 -14.16 1.16 12.15
CA GLU A 106 -12.87 1.26 11.48
C GLU A 106 -12.36 -0.10 11.02
N PHE A 107 -12.51 -1.14 11.84
CA PHE A 107 -12.18 -2.51 11.43
C PHE A 107 -13.01 -2.97 10.23
N SER A 108 -14.31 -2.68 10.20
CA SER A 108 -15.16 -2.96 9.05
C SER A 108 -14.70 -2.21 7.80
N ARG A 109 -14.27 -0.97 7.95
CA ARG A 109 -13.70 -0.15 6.86
C ARG A 109 -12.38 -0.75 6.34
N ILE A 110 -11.48 -1.14 7.25
CA ILE A 110 -10.21 -1.79 6.92
C ILE A 110 -10.46 -3.10 6.18
N ARG A 111 -11.33 -3.95 6.72
CA ARG A 111 -11.73 -5.22 6.09
C ARG A 111 -12.25 -5.02 4.67
N GLN A 112 -13.15 -4.05 4.47
CA GLN A 112 -13.71 -3.76 3.15
C GLN A 112 -12.62 -3.30 2.16
N LYS A 113 -11.71 -2.44 2.59
CA LYS A 113 -10.58 -2.00 1.77
C LYS A 113 -9.69 -3.18 1.36
N LEU A 114 -9.34 -4.06 2.29
CA LEU A 114 -8.51 -5.24 2.00
C LEU A 114 -9.20 -6.20 1.01
N ILE A 115 -10.51 -6.43 1.15
CA ILE A 115 -11.27 -7.27 0.21
C ILE A 115 -11.26 -6.66 -1.20
N VAL A 116 -11.49 -5.34 -1.31
CA VAL A 116 -11.45 -4.63 -2.59
C VAL A 116 -10.05 -4.64 -3.19
N ALA A 117 -9.02 -4.41 -2.36
CA ALA A 117 -7.63 -4.45 -2.81
C ALA A 117 -7.21 -5.84 -3.28
N ALA A 118 -7.64 -6.90 -2.59
CA ALA A 118 -7.40 -8.29 -3.01
C ALA A 118 -8.00 -8.58 -4.39
N SER A 119 -9.24 -8.13 -4.64
CA SER A 119 -9.90 -8.32 -5.95
C SER A 119 -9.19 -7.57 -7.09
N ARG A 120 -8.39 -6.54 -6.77
CA ARG A 120 -7.59 -5.76 -7.71
C ARG A 120 -6.13 -6.16 -7.76
N GLN A 121 -5.75 -7.23 -7.09
CA GLN A 121 -4.35 -7.68 -6.95
C GLN A 121 -3.42 -6.62 -6.31
N GLN A 122 -3.96 -5.80 -5.43
CA GLN A 122 -3.27 -4.70 -4.74
C GLN A 122 -3.23 -4.88 -3.22
N LEU A 123 -3.48 -6.10 -2.74
CA LEU A 123 -3.61 -6.40 -1.31
C LEU A 123 -2.38 -5.97 -0.50
N GLY A 124 -1.17 -6.28 -0.99
CA GLY A 124 0.07 -5.94 -0.29
C GLY A 124 0.26 -4.43 -0.11
N ALA A 125 -0.03 -3.64 -1.16
CA ALA A 125 0.08 -2.18 -1.10
C ALA A 125 -0.94 -1.57 -0.12
N GLU A 126 -2.20 -2.04 -0.15
CA GLU A 126 -3.22 -1.54 0.76
C GLU A 126 -2.95 -1.96 2.21
N LEU A 127 -2.50 -3.20 2.44
CA LEU A 127 -2.12 -3.68 3.77
C LEU A 127 -0.96 -2.84 4.34
N GLN A 128 0.06 -2.56 3.54
CA GLN A 128 1.16 -1.70 3.94
C GLN A 128 0.68 -0.30 4.32
N GLN A 129 -0.21 0.32 3.52
CA GLN A 129 -0.78 1.62 3.85
C GLN A 129 -1.55 1.60 5.17
N ILE A 130 -2.37 0.58 5.40
CA ILE A 130 -3.15 0.44 6.63
C ILE A 130 -2.24 0.29 7.84
N ILE A 131 -1.24 -0.59 7.78
CA ILE A 131 -0.29 -0.84 8.88
C ILE A 131 0.49 0.42 9.25
N TYR A 132 0.92 1.22 8.26
CA TYR A 132 1.71 2.42 8.50
C TYR A 132 0.88 3.66 8.84
N ALA A 133 -0.41 3.70 8.45
CA ALA A 133 -1.31 4.82 8.73
C ALA A 133 -2.20 4.61 9.96
N ASP A 134 -2.01 3.51 10.70
CA ASP A 134 -2.83 3.18 11.87
C ASP A 134 -2.40 3.97 13.11
N ASP A 135 -2.80 5.24 13.13
CA ASP A 135 -2.58 6.13 14.29
C ASP A 135 -3.41 5.72 15.52
N MET A 136 -4.44 4.89 15.35
CA MET A 136 -5.34 4.45 16.41
C MET A 136 -4.93 3.12 17.08
N GLY A 137 -3.92 2.42 16.53
CA GLY A 137 -3.47 1.13 17.04
C GLY A 137 -4.50 0.01 16.91
N LEU A 138 -5.42 0.12 15.94
CA LEU A 138 -6.48 -0.86 15.70
C LEU A 138 -5.97 -2.11 14.99
N VAL A 139 -4.88 -1.97 14.24
CA VAL A 139 -4.22 -3.09 13.59
C VAL A 139 -3.10 -3.60 14.49
N ASP A 140 -3.35 -4.72 15.14
CA ASP A 140 -2.30 -5.39 15.91
C ASP A 140 -1.23 -5.93 14.95
N ARG A 141 -0.04 -5.32 15.00
CA ARG A 141 1.13 -5.76 14.22
C ARG A 141 1.60 -7.18 14.58
N GLY A 142 1.16 -7.71 15.69
CA GLY A 142 1.33 -9.12 16.02
C GLY A 142 0.43 -10.06 15.22
N MET A 143 -0.64 -9.53 14.60
CA MET A 143 -1.60 -10.29 13.82
C MET A 143 -1.47 -10.11 12.30
N MET A 144 -1.02 -8.94 11.85
CA MET A 144 -0.88 -8.63 10.42
C MET A 144 0.40 -7.83 10.17
N ASP A 145 1.17 -8.25 9.17
CA ASP A 145 2.34 -7.50 8.70
C ASP A 145 2.55 -7.72 7.20
N PHE A 146 3.34 -6.85 6.60
CA PHE A 146 3.76 -6.96 5.20
C PHE A 146 5.24 -7.29 5.16
N VAL A 147 5.58 -8.48 4.65
CA VAL A 147 6.95 -8.92 4.46
C VAL A 147 7.28 -8.89 2.97
N PRO A 148 8.19 -8.03 2.53
CA PRO A 148 8.61 -8.01 1.12
C PRO A 148 9.41 -9.25 0.77
N ASP A 149 9.29 -9.70 -0.48
CA ASP A 149 9.96 -10.90 -1.04
C ASP A 149 11.47 -10.70 -1.31
N HIS A 150 12.07 -9.65 -0.80
CA HIS A 150 13.49 -9.37 -1.00
C HIS A 150 14.14 -8.86 0.28
N LEU A 151 15.47 -9.06 0.37
CA LEU A 151 16.25 -8.54 1.48
C LEU A 151 16.11 -7.03 1.57
N GLN A 152 15.56 -6.55 2.69
CA GLN A 152 15.50 -5.12 3.01
C GLN A 152 16.79 -4.66 3.67
N LEU A 153 17.44 -3.70 3.03
CA LEU A 153 18.56 -2.98 3.64
C LEU A 153 18.00 -1.89 4.57
N LYS A 154 18.76 -1.54 5.59
CA LYS A 154 18.44 -0.37 6.42
C LYS A 154 18.47 0.89 5.57
N GLU A 155 17.53 1.79 5.84
CA GLU A 155 17.46 3.08 5.17
C GLU A 155 18.74 3.91 5.38
N VAL A 156 19.04 4.73 4.41
CA VAL A 156 20.18 5.65 4.52
C VAL A 156 19.91 6.72 5.58
N ALA A 157 20.94 7.10 6.31
CA ALA A 157 20.86 8.29 7.16
C ALA A 157 20.65 9.53 6.27
N LEU A 158 19.64 10.30 6.58
CA LEU A 158 19.25 11.50 5.84
C LEU A 158 19.20 12.70 6.79
N SER A 159 19.76 13.85 6.34
CA SER A 159 19.60 15.10 7.06
C SER A 159 18.18 15.61 6.92
N GLU A 160 17.56 16.00 8.05
CA GLU A 160 16.23 16.61 8.07
C GLU A 160 16.21 17.89 7.23
N GLU A 161 17.27 18.70 7.27
CA GLU A 161 17.40 19.94 6.50
C GLU A 161 17.38 19.66 4.98
N ILE A 162 18.04 18.58 4.53
CA ILE A 162 18.03 18.19 3.11
C ILE A 162 16.61 17.75 2.69
N LEU A 163 15.99 16.91 3.50
CA LEU A 163 14.65 16.42 3.21
C LEU A 163 13.62 17.55 3.16
N ASP A 164 13.62 18.39 4.18
CA ASP A 164 12.71 19.52 4.30
C ASP A 164 12.88 20.51 3.14
N GLY A 165 14.12 20.91 2.83
CA GLY A 165 14.41 21.82 1.71
C GLY A 165 13.98 21.24 0.35
N VAL A 166 14.15 19.94 0.13
CA VAL A 166 13.71 19.26 -1.10
C VAL A 166 12.17 19.22 -1.19
N LEU A 167 11.48 18.89 -0.10
CA LEU A 167 10.02 18.83 -0.07
C LEU A 167 9.41 20.23 -0.23
N GLN A 168 9.97 21.24 0.44
CA GLN A 168 9.52 22.63 0.27
C GLN A 168 9.67 23.10 -1.19
N ALA A 169 10.82 22.82 -1.83
CA ALA A 169 11.03 23.18 -3.23
C ALA A 169 10.03 22.49 -4.17
N LEU A 170 9.74 21.22 -3.91
CA LEU A 170 8.80 20.43 -4.70
C LEU A 170 7.36 20.95 -4.56
N PHE A 171 6.89 21.17 -3.33
CA PHE A 171 5.52 21.65 -3.08
C PHE A 171 5.30 23.10 -3.52
N ALA A 172 6.29 23.97 -3.32
CA ALA A 172 6.24 25.37 -3.76
C ALA A 172 6.53 25.53 -5.27
N ARG A 173 6.90 24.44 -5.98
CA ARG A 173 7.29 24.46 -7.39
C ARG A 173 8.36 25.49 -7.69
N CYS A 174 9.32 25.67 -6.80
CA CYS A 174 10.43 26.58 -6.98
C CYS A 174 11.76 25.83 -7.19
N ARG A 175 12.79 26.56 -7.65
CA ARG A 175 14.10 25.96 -7.86
C ARG A 175 14.78 25.67 -6.53
N LEU A 176 15.63 24.65 -6.58
CA LEU A 176 16.48 24.24 -5.47
C LEU A 176 17.94 24.37 -5.90
N LYS A 177 18.74 25.15 -5.19
CA LYS A 177 20.20 25.08 -5.33
C LYS A 177 20.70 23.93 -4.47
N ALA A 178 21.39 22.96 -5.07
CA ALA A 178 21.91 21.80 -4.36
C ALA A 178 23.39 21.59 -4.64
N GLU A 179 24.11 21.15 -3.62
CA GLU A 179 25.46 20.59 -3.75
C GLU A 179 25.38 19.10 -3.40
N TYR A 180 26.06 18.28 -4.19
CA TYR A 180 26.04 16.84 -3.98
C TYR A 180 27.36 16.18 -4.36
N ARG A 181 27.66 15.06 -3.69
CA ARG A 181 28.82 14.22 -3.95
C ARG A 181 28.50 13.17 -4.99
N LYS A 182 29.20 13.19 -6.11
CA LYS A 182 29.08 12.16 -7.14
C LYS A 182 29.63 10.80 -6.64
N ARG A 183 29.30 9.73 -7.37
CA ARG A 183 29.77 8.37 -7.04
C ARG A 183 31.31 8.24 -7.01
N ASN A 184 32.01 9.00 -7.83
CA ASN A 184 33.48 9.06 -7.86
C ASN A 184 34.09 9.98 -6.78
N GLY A 185 33.29 10.48 -5.82
CA GLY A 185 33.74 11.34 -4.73
C GLY A 185 33.82 12.82 -5.06
N THR A 186 33.74 13.22 -6.33
CA THR A 186 33.84 14.64 -6.71
C THR A 186 32.55 15.40 -6.34
N MET A 187 32.74 16.66 -5.93
CA MET A 187 31.61 17.56 -5.65
C MET A 187 31.04 18.11 -6.95
N SER A 188 29.73 18.28 -6.96
CA SER A 188 28.99 18.93 -8.04
C SER A 188 27.80 19.67 -7.45
N GLY A 189 27.43 20.78 -8.07
CA GLY A 189 26.30 21.56 -7.63
C GLY A 189 25.58 22.21 -8.80
N GLY A 190 24.48 22.88 -8.50
CA GLY A 190 23.70 23.64 -9.47
C GLY A 190 22.26 23.87 -9.04
N GLU A 191 21.54 24.61 -9.88
CA GLU A 191 20.10 24.81 -9.70
C GLU A 191 19.38 23.60 -10.30
N LEU A 192 18.42 23.08 -9.54
CA LEU A 192 17.58 21.96 -9.90
C LEU A 192 16.13 22.44 -10.01
N HIS A 193 15.38 21.86 -10.94
CA HIS A 193 13.95 22.05 -11.11
C HIS A 193 13.24 20.76 -10.65
N PRO A 194 12.73 20.70 -9.41
CA PRO A 194 12.06 19.54 -8.86
C PRO A 194 10.86 19.11 -9.69
N GLN A 195 10.74 17.81 -9.98
CA GLN A 195 9.62 17.21 -10.68
C GLN A 195 8.83 16.25 -9.78
N ALA A 196 9.54 15.35 -9.07
CA ALA A 196 8.93 14.37 -8.20
C ALA A 196 9.90 13.89 -7.10
N PHE A 197 9.35 13.29 -6.05
CA PHE A 197 10.07 12.58 -5.00
C PHE A 197 9.73 11.10 -5.07
N VAL A 198 10.73 10.23 -4.99
CA VAL A 198 10.56 8.77 -5.07
C VAL A 198 11.41 8.08 -4.02
N GLN A 199 10.80 7.25 -3.19
CA GLN A 199 11.51 6.29 -2.36
C GLN A 199 11.75 5.01 -3.16
N ARG A 200 13.02 4.63 -3.37
CA ARG A 200 13.39 3.38 -4.03
C ARG A 200 14.21 2.51 -3.10
N GLY A 201 13.58 1.49 -2.56
CA GLY A 201 14.18 0.69 -1.49
C GLY A 201 14.62 1.60 -0.34
N PRO A 202 15.86 1.49 0.16
CA PRO A 202 16.32 2.26 1.31
C PRO A 202 16.79 3.69 0.95
N ILE A 203 16.64 4.14 -0.29
CA ILE A 203 17.18 5.41 -0.77
C ILE A 203 16.10 6.32 -1.34
N PRO A 204 15.90 7.53 -0.78
CA PRO A 204 15.04 8.56 -1.37
C PRO A 204 15.76 9.32 -2.49
N TYR A 205 15.03 9.65 -3.53
CA TYR A 205 15.51 10.38 -4.72
C TYR A 205 14.63 11.59 -5.02
N LEU A 206 15.27 12.70 -5.35
CA LEU A 206 14.63 13.79 -6.07
C LEU A 206 14.78 13.55 -7.58
N LEU A 207 13.67 13.50 -8.29
CA LEU A 207 13.63 13.57 -9.75
C LEU A 207 13.60 15.05 -10.12
N ALA A 208 14.60 15.50 -10.86
CA ALA A 208 14.71 16.91 -11.21
C ALA A 208 15.42 17.09 -12.56
N VAL A 209 15.13 18.21 -13.20
CA VAL A 209 15.92 18.73 -14.32
C VAL A 209 17.01 19.63 -13.75
N LYS A 210 18.22 19.53 -14.27
CA LYS A 210 19.33 20.45 -13.89
C LYS A 210 19.36 21.64 -14.83
N GLN A 211 19.46 22.84 -14.28
CA GLN A 211 19.53 24.07 -15.03
C GLN A 211 20.63 24.00 -16.10
N GLY A 212 20.28 24.32 -17.34
CA GLY A 212 21.20 24.31 -18.48
C GLY A 212 21.42 22.95 -19.15
N GLU A 213 20.75 21.88 -18.70
CA GLU A 213 20.89 20.54 -19.28
C GLU A 213 19.62 20.05 -20.04
N GLY A 214 18.84 21.00 -20.56
CA GLY A 214 17.57 20.68 -21.26
C GLY A 214 16.50 20.14 -20.31
N ASN A 215 15.56 19.33 -20.83
CA ASN A 215 14.44 18.76 -20.08
C ASN A 215 14.71 17.33 -19.58
N LEU A 216 15.98 16.91 -19.54
CA LEU A 216 16.35 15.57 -19.08
C LEU A 216 16.14 15.43 -17.57
N ILE A 217 15.22 14.56 -17.19
CA ILE A 217 14.97 14.23 -15.78
C ILE A 217 16.10 13.33 -15.27
N LYS A 218 16.75 13.76 -14.20
CA LYS A 218 17.80 13.02 -13.52
C LYS A 218 17.38 12.65 -12.11
N HIS A 219 17.97 11.58 -11.59
CA HIS A 219 17.72 11.06 -10.26
C HIS A 219 18.84 11.48 -9.32
N PHE A 220 18.48 12.30 -8.33
CA PHE A 220 19.41 12.81 -7.33
C PHE A 220 19.15 12.11 -5.99
N PRO A 221 19.98 11.13 -5.57
CA PRO A 221 19.80 10.48 -4.28
C PRO A 221 20.07 11.48 -3.14
N LEU A 222 19.12 11.66 -2.23
CA LEU A 222 19.17 12.70 -1.21
C LEU A 222 20.37 12.54 -0.27
N HIS A 223 20.73 11.31 0.10
CA HIS A 223 21.89 11.05 0.99
C HIS A 223 23.24 11.51 0.41
N ARG A 224 23.30 11.88 -0.87
CA ARG A 224 24.49 12.46 -1.49
C ARG A 224 24.47 13.97 -1.56
N MET A 225 23.35 14.59 -1.24
CA MET A 225 23.27 16.03 -1.11
C MET A 225 23.99 16.46 0.17
N THR A 226 24.83 17.47 0.08
CA THR A 226 25.59 18.03 1.21
C THR A 226 25.03 19.35 1.67
N SER A 227 24.37 20.08 0.77
CA SER A 227 23.60 21.27 1.09
C SER A 227 22.47 21.49 0.10
N VAL A 228 21.40 22.12 0.55
CA VAL A 228 20.31 22.57 -0.28
C VAL A 228 19.88 23.98 0.14
N ALA A 229 19.49 24.80 -0.82
CA ALA A 229 18.92 26.12 -0.57
C ALA A 229 17.73 26.35 -1.49
N LEU A 230 16.61 26.71 -0.90
CA LEU A 230 15.40 27.06 -1.61
C LEU A 230 15.58 28.39 -2.35
N LEU A 231 15.22 28.44 -3.62
CA LEU A 231 15.21 29.66 -4.43
C LEU A 231 13.73 30.07 -4.65
N SER A 232 13.11 30.56 -3.59
CA SER A 232 11.67 30.86 -3.55
C SER A 232 11.21 31.92 -4.56
N ASP A 233 12.13 32.78 -4.99
CA ASP A 233 11.91 33.80 -6.01
C ASP A 233 12.01 33.26 -7.45
N LYS A 234 12.44 32.00 -7.64
CA LYS A 234 12.65 31.39 -8.94
C LYS A 234 11.73 30.18 -9.13
N GLN A 235 10.77 30.32 -10.01
CA GLN A 235 9.87 29.21 -10.34
C GLN A 235 10.63 28.06 -11.05
N ALA A 236 10.32 26.83 -10.67
CA ALA A 236 10.86 25.65 -11.32
C ALA A 236 10.16 25.40 -12.65
N ILE A 237 10.95 25.04 -13.66
CA ILE A 237 10.42 24.53 -14.94
C ILE A 237 9.80 23.17 -14.64
N GLN A 238 8.54 23.00 -15.05
CA GLN A 238 7.89 21.70 -15.05
C GLN A 238 8.05 21.08 -16.44
N VAL A 239 8.45 19.82 -16.50
CA VAL A 239 8.54 19.10 -17.79
C VAL A 239 7.13 18.81 -18.27
N GLU A 240 6.81 19.27 -19.46
CA GLU A 240 5.52 19.03 -20.10
C GLU A 240 5.32 17.51 -20.29
N ASP A 241 4.12 17.03 -20.04
CA ASP A 241 3.73 15.62 -20.14
C ASP A 241 4.52 14.65 -19.23
N PHE A 242 5.21 15.15 -18.18
CA PHE A 242 5.84 14.26 -17.23
C PHE A 242 4.79 13.54 -16.37
N ASP A 243 4.68 12.23 -16.55
CA ASP A 243 3.89 11.32 -15.72
C ASP A 243 4.83 10.47 -14.88
N LEU A 244 4.73 10.61 -13.55
CA LEU A 244 5.55 9.87 -12.60
C LEU A 244 5.27 8.35 -12.65
N GLN A 245 4.01 7.95 -12.81
CA GLN A 245 3.65 6.52 -12.83
C GLN A 245 4.15 5.87 -14.11
N ALA A 246 3.98 6.53 -15.25
CA ALA A 246 4.55 6.08 -16.53
C ALA A 246 6.08 5.99 -16.45
N HIS A 247 6.74 6.97 -15.81
CA HIS A 247 8.20 6.99 -15.63
C HIS A 247 8.69 5.83 -14.75
N ILE A 248 7.97 5.51 -13.67
CA ILE A 248 8.25 4.35 -12.81
C ILE A 248 8.00 3.06 -13.59
N GLY A 249 6.83 2.93 -14.24
CA GLY A 249 6.45 1.73 -15.01
C GLY A 249 7.39 1.40 -16.16
N ALA A 250 7.95 2.42 -16.82
CA ALA A 250 8.99 2.25 -17.82
C ALA A 250 10.38 1.87 -17.24
N GLY A 251 10.50 1.80 -15.91
CA GLY A 251 11.73 1.39 -15.23
C GLY A 251 12.83 2.45 -15.15
N PHE A 252 12.54 3.70 -15.48
CA PHE A 252 13.53 4.78 -15.38
C PHE A 252 14.09 4.92 -13.97
N VAL A 253 13.26 4.74 -12.96
CA VAL A 253 13.69 4.79 -11.54
C VAL A 253 14.64 3.62 -11.19
N ASP A 254 14.63 2.54 -11.95
CA ASP A 254 15.58 1.42 -11.82
C ASP A 254 16.77 1.52 -12.79
N PHE A 255 17.08 2.73 -13.25
CA PHE A 255 18.20 3.02 -14.15
C PHE A 255 18.13 2.33 -15.51
N SER A 256 16.92 1.96 -15.96
CA SER A 256 16.69 1.56 -17.35
C SER A 256 16.54 2.82 -18.23
N GLN A 257 16.64 2.63 -19.53
CA GLN A 257 16.37 3.70 -20.51
C GLN A 257 14.92 3.68 -20.98
N GLY A 258 14.04 2.95 -20.27
CA GLY A 258 12.64 2.79 -20.65
C GLY A 258 12.41 1.76 -21.74
N GLU A 259 13.42 0.98 -22.08
CA GLU A 259 13.31 -0.07 -23.07
C GLU A 259 12.44 -1.22 -22.57
N GLN A 260 11.38 -1.51 -23.32
CA GLN A 260 10.59 -2.73 -23.19
C GLN A 260 11.22 -3.79 -24.09
N GLY A 261 11.36 -5.01 -23.58
CA GLY A 261 11.90 -6.11 -24.34
C GLY A 261 11.10 -7.38 -24.17
N LYS A 262 10.86 -8.09 -25.26
CA LYS A 262 10.35 -9.45 -25.18
C LYS A 262 11.46 -10.35 -24.68
N VAL A 263 11.19 -11.04 -23.56
CA VAL A 263 12.13 -12.00 -22.97
C VAL A 263 11.58 -13.42 -23.11
N SER A 264 12.48 -14.38 -23.21
CA SER A 264 12.15 -15.81 -23.14
C SER A 264 13.21 -16.52 -22.30
N PHE A 265 12.78 -17.38 -21.41
CA PHE A 265 13.66 -18.18 -20.57
C PHE A 265 13.00 -19.49 -20.17
N LYS A 266 13.80 -20.54 -20.01
CA LYS A 266 13.36 -21.76 -19.36
C LYS A 266 13.34 -21.54 -17.85
N ALA A 267 12.40 -22.16 -17.18
CA ALA A 267 12.27 -22.07 -15.73
C ALA A 267 11.86 -23.42 -15.12
N ARG A 268 12.16 -23.61 -13.83
CA ARG A 268 11.77 -24.79 -13.07
C ARG A 268 11.45 -24.50 -11.62
N GLY A 269 10.74 -25.45 -10.98
CA GLY A 269 10.42 -25.42 -9.57
C GLY A 269 9.58 -24.21 -9.17
N TYR A 270 9.89 -23.61 -8.02
CA TYR A 270 9.10 -22.52 -7.45
C TYR A 270 8.93 -21.30 -8.36
N ILE A 271 9.84 -21.10 -9.34
CA ILE A 271 9.73 -19.99 -10.30
C ILE A 271 8.46 -20.17 -11.15
N ILE A 272 8.16 -21.38 -11.59
CA ILE A 272 6.96 -21.66 -12.39
C ILE A 272 5.69 -21.48 -11.55
N ASP A 273 5.71 -21.97 -10.29
CA ASP A 273 4.57 -21.79 -9.39
C ASP A 273 4.24 -20.31 -9.16
N ILE A 274 5.27 -19.49 -8.89
CA ILE A 274 5.10 -18.05 -8.71
C ILE A 274 4.57 -17.40 -9.99
N LEU A 275 5.21 -17.65 -11.14
CA LEU A 275 4.84 -17.02 -12.41
C LEU A 275 3.47 -17.48 -12.93
N GLY A 276 3.01 -18.66 -12.54
CA GLY A 276 1.66 -19.14 -12.84
C GLY A 276 0.56 -18.33 -12.15
N HIS A 277 0.87 -17.71 -11.01
CA HIS A 277 -0.07 -16.91 -10.22
C HIS A 277 0.22 -15.40 -10.23
N CYS A 278 1.50 -15.03 -10.40
CA CYS A 278 1.99 -13.67 -10.38
C CYS A 278 2.79 -13.39 -11.66
N PRO A 279 2.12 -13.12 -12.80
CA PRO A 279 2.79 -12.98 -14.08
C PRO A 279 3.69 -11.73 -14.12
N LEU A 280 4.75 -11.78 -14.93
CA LEU A 280 5.67 -10.68 -15.19
C LEU A 280 5.01 -9.54 -15.96
N SER A 281 4.04 -9.87 -16.83
CA SER A 281 3.28 -8.95 -17.67
C SER A 281 1.97 -9.58 -18.14
N ASP A 282 1.06 -8.76 -18.65
CA ASP A 282 -0.25 -9.22 -19.15
C ASP A 282 -0.12 -10.17 -20.36
N ASP A 283 0.96 -10.09 -21.12
CA ASP A 283 1.24 -10.92 -22.29
C ASP A 283 2.07 -12.18 -21.99
N GLN A 284 2.30 -12.47 -20.69
CA GLN A 284 3.07 -13.64 -20.30
C GLN A 284 2.45 -14.95 -20.83
N GLN A 285 3.29 -15.80 -21.36
CA GLN A 285 2.93 -17.15 -21.76
C GLN A 285 3.86 -18.17 -21.10
N ILE A 286 3.31 -19.29 -20.64
CA ILE A 286 4.05 -20.41 -20.06
C ILE A 286 3.75 -21.63 -20.92
N THR A 287 4.79 -22.25 -21.49
CA THR A 287 4.70 -23.44 -22.33
C THR A 287 5.42 -24.59 -21.65
N THR A 288 4.70 -25.66 -21.34
CA THR A 288 5.21 -26.83 -20.59
C THR A 288 5.69 -28.00 -21.47
N ASP A 289 5.50 -27.91 -22.79
CA ASP A 289 5.98 -28.96 -23.73
C ASP A 289 7.47 -28.78 -24.03
N LEU A 290 8.27 -29.35 -23.18
CA LEU A 290 9.73 -29.33 -23.28
C LEU A 290 10.27 -30.72 -23.61
N THR A 291 11.19 -30.75 -24.57
CA THR A 291 12.02 -31.95 -24.85
C THR A 291 13.22 -32.08 -23.88
N ASP A 292 13.38 -31.12 -22.98
CA ASP A 292 14.48 -31.03 -22.01
C ASP A 292 13.92 -31.25 -20.59
N ASP A 293 14.22 -32.41 -20.02
CA ASP A 293 13.76 -32.81 -18.68
C ASP A 293 14.38 -31.97 -17.53
N SER A 294 15.31 -31.05 -17.84
CA SER A 294 16.01 -30.23 -16.85
C SER A 294 15.18 -29.03 -16.39
N PHE A 295 14.15 -28.64 -17.14
CA PHE A 295 13.28 -27.51 -16.89
C PHE A 295 11.79 -27.87 -17.04
N ASP A 296 10.92 -27.20 -16.32
CA ASP A 296 9.49 -27.49 -16.31
C ASP A 296 8.72 -26.76 -17.41
N ALA A 297 9.17 -25.56 -17.78
CA ALA A 297 8.49 -24.74 -18.79
C ALA A 297 9.40 -23.68 -19.42
N VAL A 298 8.97 -23.18 -20.58
CA VAL A 298 9.45 -21.92 -21.19
C VAL A 298 8.46 -20.81 -20.86
N VAL A 299 8.98 -19.71 -20.35
CA VAL A 299 8.23 -18.48 -20.06
C VAL A 299 8.61 -17.43 -21.09
N SER A 300 7.63 -16.74 -21.65
CA SER A 300 7.84 -15.56 -22.48
C SER A 300 6.95 -14.41 -22.01
N ALA A 301 7.50 -13.18 -21.98
CA ALA A 301 6.81 -11.98 -21.52
C ALA A 301 7.47 -10.73 -22.10
N THR A 302 6.73 -9.62 -22.20
CA THR A 302 7.29 -8.31 -22.51
C THR A 302 7.47 -7.53 -21.21
N VAL A 303 8.71 -7.21 -20.86
CA VAL A 303 9.06 -6.58 -19.59
C VAL A 303 10.00 -5.38 -19.78
N PRO A 304 9.98 -4.39 -18.86
CA PRO A 304 11.05 -3.40 -18.81
C PRO A 304 12.39 -4.06 -18.49
N LEU A 305 13.39 -3.91 -19.36
CA LEU A 305 14.73 -4.47 -19.19
C LEU A 305 15.52 -3.69 -18.13
N THR A 306 15.07 -3.76 -16.88
CA THR A 306 15.60 -3.00 -15.75
C THR A 306 16.69 -3.75 -15.01
N GLY A 307 17.44 -3.02 -14.19
CA GLY A 307 18.36 -3.62 -13.22
C GLY A 307 17.64 -4.52 -12.19
N ALA A 308 16.36 -4.22 -11.86
CA ALA A 308 15.56 -5.07 -10.98
C ALA A 308 15.27 -6.42 -11.63
N PHE A 309 14.82 -6.42 -12.89
CA PHE A 309 14.58 -7.65 -13.65
C PHE A 309 15.85 -8.48 -13.78
N TYR A 310 16.98 -7.83 -14.11
CA TYR A 310 18.25 -8.53 -14.20
C TYR A 310 18.69 -9.15 -12.87
N ARG A 311 18.54 -8.44 -11.76
CA ARG A 311 18.84 -8.97 -10.41
C ARG A 311 17.90 -10.13 -10.02
N TRP A 312 16.63 -10.06 -10.42
CA TRP A 312 15.68 -11.15 -10.21
C TRP A 312 16.10 -12.42 -10.94
N LEU A 313 16.52 -12.32 -12.22
CA LEU A 313 17.08 -13.45 -12.96
C LEU A 313 18.33 -14.03 -12.28
N LEU A 314 19.24 -13.17 -11.79
CA LEU A 314 20.42 -13.62 -11.07
C LEU A 314 20.06 -14.33 -9.76
N ALA A 315 19.05 -13.84 -9.05
CA ALA A 315 18.57 -14.46 -7.81
C ALA A 315 17.90 -15.82 -8.05
N ALA A 316 17.25 -16.02 -9.20
CA ALA A 316 16.69 -17.30 -9.60
C ALA A 316 17.79 -18.37 -9.86
N GLY A 317 19.02 -17.93 -10.15
CA GLY A 317 20.20 -18.80 -10.25
C GLY A 317 20.05 -19.91 -11.29
N SER A 318 20.25 -21.16 -10.87
CA SER A 318 20.15 -22.33 -11.75
C SER A 318 18.69 -22.73 -12.07
N ASN A 319 17.70 -22.05 -11.53
CA ASN A 319 16.30 -22.34 -11.82
C ASN A 319 15.79 -21.63 -13.08
N VAL A 320 16.62 -20.82 -13.73
CA VAL A 320 16.32 -20.17 -15.01
C VAL A 320 17.45 -20.32 -16.00
N GLU A 321 17.10 -20.47 -17.28
CA GLU A 321 18.01 -20.36 -18.42
C GLU A 321 17.47 -19.32 -19.39
N VAL A 322 18.14 -18.18 -19.50
CA VAL A 322 17.76 -17.11 -20.43
C VAL A 322 17.97 -17.59 -21.87
N LEU A 323 16.93 -17.49 -22.70
CA LEU A 323 16.98 -17.82 -24.12
C LEU A 323 17.10 -16.56 -24.97
N GLU A 324 16.21 -15.59 -24.75
CA GLU A 324 16.09 -14.35 -25.52
C GLU A 324 15.86 -13.15 -24.61
N PRO A 325 16.31 -11.94 -25.01
CA PRO A 325 17.17 -11.65 -26.16
C PRO A 325 18.61 -12.16 -25.98
N LEU A 326 19.32 -12.34 -27.10
CA LEU A 326 20.69 -12.90 -27.08
C LEU A 326 21.65 -12.06 -26.23
N GLU A 327 21.50 -10.74 -26.26
CA GLU A 327 22.33 -9.81 -25.49
C GLU A 327 22.13 -10.03 -23.98
N LEU A 328 20.90 -10.26 -23.54
CA LEU A 328 20.59 -10.59 -22.14
C LEU A 328 21.20 -11.94 -21.76
N ARG A 329 21.06 -12.95 -22.60
CA ARG A 329 21.66 -14.28 -22.40
C ARG A 329 23.19 -14.18 -22.26
N GLN A 330 23.85 -13.50 -23.18
CA GLN A 330 25.32 -13.32 -23.14
C GLN A 330 25.76 -12.56 -21.88
N ARG A 331 25.05 -11.50 -21.50
CA ARG A 331 25.33 -10.74 -20.28
C ARG A 331 25.18 -11.62 -19.05
N PHE A 332 24.11 -12.43 -19.00
CA PHE A 332 23.85 -13.35 -17.89
C PHE A 332 24.94 -14.42 -17.81
N GLN A 333 25.30 -15.06 -18.93
CA GLN A 333 26.36 -16.06 -19.02
C GLN A 333 27.71 -15.49 -18.56
N ALA A 334 28.07 -14.29 -19.00
CA ALA A 334 29.33 -13.63 -18.59
C ALA A 334 29.37 -13.38 -17.08
N GLU A 335 28.23 -13.01 -16.49
CA GLU A 335 28.16 -12.78 -15.04
C GLU A 335 28.25 -14.08 -14.24
N MET A 336 27.58 -15.14 -14.69
CA MET A 336 27.70 -16.45 -14.08
C MET A 336 29.13 -16.99 -14.16
N GLN A 337 29.81 -16.78 -15.28
CA GLN A 337 31.23 -17.20 -15.43
C GLN A 337 32.13 -16.45 -14.44
N LYS A 338 31.96 -15.12 -14.29
CA LYS A 338 32.70 -14.34 -13.27
C LYS A 338 32.45 -14.87 -11.85
N CYS A 339 31.19 -15.20 -11.52
CA CYS A 339 30.89 -15.82 -10.23
C CYS A 339 31.60 -17.14 -10.05
N ALA A 340 31.57 -18.02 -11.07
CA ALA A 340 32.26 -19.29 -11.03
C ALA A 340 33.80 -19.13 -10.87
N ASP A 341 34.40 -18.19 -11.58
CA ASP A 341 35.83 -17.86 -11.50
C ASP A 341 36.24 -17.39 -10.11
N ILE A 342 35.43 -16.50 -9.47
CA ILE A 342 35.68 -16.03 -8.11
C ILE A 342 35.70 -17.19 -7.13
N TYR A 343 34.71 -18.06 -7.17
CA TYR A 343 34.60 -19.17 -6.23
C TYR A 343 35.61 -20.29 -6.53
N SER A 344 36.00 -20.49 -7.80
CA SER A 344 37.03 -21.46 -8.18
C SER A 344 38.44 -21.03 -7.79
N ASN A 345 38.75 -19.72 -7.87
CA ASN A 345 40.04 -19.16 -7.51
C ASN A 345 40.23 -18.97 -5.99
N THR A 346 39.18 -19.03 -5.21
CA THR A 346 39.22 -18.95 -3.75
C THR A 346 39.26 -20.36 -3.11
N LEU A 347 40.03 -21.28 -3.63
CA LEU A 347 40.49 -22.43 -2.87
C LEU A 347 41.63 -21.95 -1.94
N ILE A 348 41.27 -21.14 -0.96
CA ILE A 348 41.37 -21.26 0.47
C ILE A 348 42.59 -22.12 0.83
N GLY A 349 43.68 -21.43 1.12
CA GLY A 349 44.70 -22.03 1.97
C GLY A 349 44.06 -22.39 3.34
N PRO A 350 44.45 -23.51 3.93
CA PRO A 350 43.94 -23.91 5.23
C PRO A 350 44.33 -22.88 6.28
N GLY A 351 43.30 -22.27 6.95
CA GLY A 351 43.50 -21.52 8.16
C GLY A 351 43.68 -22.39 9.37
#